data_f9e6090aae0de097a7abbb6e8f0b80df
#
_entry.id   f9e6090aae0de097a7abbb6e8f0b80df
#
_cell.length_a   1.000
_cell.length_b   1.000
_cell.length_c   1.000
_cell.angle_alpha   90.00
_cell.angle_beta   90.00
_cell.angle_gamma   90.00
#
_symmetry.space_group_name_H-M   'P 1'
#
loop_
_entity.id
_entity.type
_entity.pdbx_description
1 polymer ?
#
loop_
_entity_poly.entity_id
_entity_poly.type
_entity_poly.pdbx_seq_one_letter_code
_entity_poly.pdbx_strand_id
1 'polypeptide(L)'
;MLLENITFSVSKSNSAAFEAWIKAEIEEIRIWVADIHSYKLLTEVDPESSNYSIQFTFSTKEQFDIFKQLHYDVLLSKAQSIFLGEILHFNTLLQKF
;
A
#
# COMPACT_ATOMS: atom_id res chain seq x y z
N MET A 1 -3.93 -18.33 -4.95
CA MET A 1 -4.16 -17.04 -4.31
C MET A 1 -2.86 -16.25 -4.28
N LEU A 2 -2.91 -15.01 -4.70
CA LEU A 2 -1.79 -14.10 -4.69
C LEU A 2 -2.05 -12.97 -3.69
N LEU A 3 -1.00 -12.52 -3.01
CA LEU A 3 -1.07 -11.40 -2.10
C LEU A 3 0.03 -10.41 -2.47
N GLU A 4 -0.37 -9.19 -2.86
CA GLU A 4 0.57 -8.09 -3.06
C GLU A 4 0.66 -7.30 -1.77
N ASN A 5 1.85 -7.25 -1.19
CA ASN A 5 2.13 -6.44 -0.01
C ASN A 5 2.95 -5.24 -0.42
N ILE A 6 2.42 -4.06 -0.15
CA ILE A 6 3.16 -2.81 -0.35
C ILE A 6 3.49 -2.27 1.03
N THR A 7 4.77 -2.12 1.31
CA THR A 7 5.22 -1.49 2.55
C THR A 7 5.59 -0.05 2.26
N PHE A 8 4.94 0.87 2.98
CA PHE A 8 5.25 2.30 2.90
C PHE A 8 5.99 2.72 4.15
N SER A 9 7.06 3.47 3.96
CA SER A 9 7.78 4.12 5.06
C SER A 9 7.66 5.63 4.86
N VAL A 10 7.03 6.30 5.81
CA VAL A 10 6.82 7.75 5.77
C VAL A 10 7.48 8.41 6.95
N SER A 11 7.88 9.68 6.81
CA SER A 11 8.39 10.43 7.96
C SER A 11 7.31 10.51 9.03
N LYS A 12 7.73 10.50 10.29
CA LYS A 12 6.79 10.50 11.44
C LYS A 12 5.84 11.69 11.42
N SER A 13 6.30 12.83 10.96
CA SER A 13 5.47 14.03 10.83
C SER A 13 4.34 13.87 9.83
N ASN A 14 4.45 12.95 8.88
CA ASN A 14 3.44 12.69 7.85
C ASN A 14 2.52 11.50 8.19
N SER A 15 2.67 10.88 9.35
CA SER A 15 1.92 9.67 9.71
C SER A 15 0.41 9.88 9.64
N ALA A 16 -0.11 10.94 10.25
CA ALA A 16 -1.54 11.19 10.28
C ALA A 16 -2.09 11.48 8.88
N ALA A 17 -1.36 12.27 8.10
CA ALA A 17 -1.74 12.59 6.72
C ALA A 17 -1.73 11.33 5.85
N PHE A 18 -0.73 10.47 6.01
CA PHE A 18 -0.65 9.21 5.27
C PHE A 18 -1.83 8.30 5.62
N GLU A 19 -2.14 8.14 6.91
CA GLU A 19 -3.24 7.27 7.34
C GLU A 19 -4.57 7.74 6.77
N ALA A 20 -4.84 9.04 6.78
CA ALA A 20 -6.06 9.59 6.20
C ALA A 20 -6.11 9.38 4.68
N TRP A 21 -5.02 9.63 4.00
CA TRP A 21 -4.94 9.48 2.54
C TRP A 21 -5.11 8.02 2.11
N ILE A 22 -4.39 7.08 2.74
CA ILE A 22 -4.43 5.68 2.32
C ILE A 22 -5.79 5.05 2.61
N LYS A 23 -6.46 5.44 3.68
CA LYS A 23 -7.82 4.98 3.96
C LYS A 23 -8.79 5.37 2.85
N ALA A 24 -8.70 6.60 2.36
CA ALA A 24 -9.53 7.07 1.26
C ALA A 24 -9.22 6.33 -0.04
N GLU A 25 -7.94 6.13 -0.35
CA GLU A 25 -7.54 5.38 -1.55
C GLU A 25 -8.00 3.92 -1.51
N ILE A 26 -7.91 3.28 -0.35
CA ILE A 26 -8.38 1.90 -0.17
C ILE A 26 -9.87 1.80 -0.46
N GLU A 27 -10.69 2.75 0.00
CA GLU A 27 -12.12 2.72 -0.27
C GLU A 27 -12.44 2.83 -1.76
N GLU A 28 -11.68 3.61 -2.51
CA GLU A 28 -11.83 3.70 -3.96
C GLU A 28 -11.41 2.40 -4.66
N ILE A 29 -10.27 1.83 -4.26
CA ILE A 29 -9.74 0.60 -4.86
C ILE A 29 -10.63 -0.61 -4.51
N ARG A 30 -11.32 -0.57 -3.39
CA ARG A 30 -12.15 -1.69 -2.91
C ARG A 30 -13.28 -2.06 -3.88
N ILE A 31 -13.65 -1.15 -4.77
CA ILE A 31 -14.60 -1.45 -5.85
C ILE A 31 -14.04 -2.52 -6.80
N TRP A 32 -12.72 -2.54 -6.96
CA TRP A 32 -12.02 -3.45 -7.89
C TRP A 32 -11.35 -4.63 -7.18
N VAL A 33 -10.90 -4.41 -5.95
CA VAL A 33 -10.23 -5.41 -5.12
C VAL A 33 -10.92 -5.45 -3.77
N ALA A 34 -11.70 -6.48 -3.53
CA ALA A 34 -12.54 -6.57 -2.34
C ALA A 34 -11.75 -6.88 -1.07
N ASP A 35 -10.66 -7.61 -1.19
CA ASP A 35 -9.89 -8.10 -0.04
C ASP A 35 -8.61 -7.26 0.13
N ILE A 36 -8.73 -6.20 0.92
CA ILE A 36 -7.64 -5.27 1.21
C ILE A 36 -7.52 -5.12 2.72
N HIS A 37 -6.31 -5.29 3.24
CA HIS A 37 -5.99 -5.12 4.65
C HIS A 37 -4.86 -4.11 4.82
N SER A 38 -4.94 -3.28 5.85
CA SER A 38 -3.92 -2.29 6.15
C SER A 38 -3.48 -2.41 7.61
N TYR A 39 -2.17 -2.33 7.82
CA TYR A 39 -1.56 -2.48 9.13
C TYR A 39 -0.50 -1.41 9.34
N LYS A 40 -0.39 -0.94 10.58
CA LYS A 40 0.76 -0.14 11.01
C LYS A 40 1.75 -1.07 11.71
N LEU A 41 3.01 -1.02 11.33
CA LEU A 41 4.05 -1.78 12.01
C LEU A 41 4.34 -1.12 13.36
N LEU A 42 4.25 -1.92 14.43
CA LEU A 42 4.52 -1.43 15.79
C LEU A 42 5.99 -1.62 16.17
N THR A 43 6.70 -2.52 15.48
CA THR A 43 8.14 -2.69 15.67
C THR A 43 8.86 -1.52 15.03
N GLU A 44 9.55 -0.72 15.84
CA GLU A 44 10.26 0.45 15.36
C GLU A 44 11.57 0.04 14.68
N VAL A 45 11.69 0.38 13.40
CA VAL A 45 12.91 0.15 12.61
C VAL A 45 13.74 1.42 12.58
N ASP A 46 13.08 2.57 12.44
CA ASP A 46 13.70 3.89 12.40
C ASP A 46 12.83 4.83 13.24
N PRO A 47 13.39 5.49 14.26
CA PRO A 47 12.62 6.39 15.14
C PRO A 47 12.02 7.59 14.40
N GLU A 48 12.54 7.93 13.21
CA GLU A 48 12.06 9.07 12.42
C GLU A 48 10.97 8.68 11.41
N SER A 49 10.64 7.39 11.32
CA SER A 49 9.71 6.87 10.31
C SER A 49 8.58 6.08 10.92
N SER A 50 7.44 6.09 10.23
CA SER A 50 6.33 5.18 10.47
C SER A 50 6.18 4.25 9.27
N ASN A 51 5.95 2.96 9.53
CA ASN A 51 5.86 1.95 8.48
C ASN A 51 4.48 1.33 8.45
N TYR A 52 3.97 1.11 7.24
CA TYR A 52 2.63 0.59 6.99
C TYR A 52 2.68 -0.53 5.97
N SER A 53 1.89 -1.56 6.21
CA SER A 53 1.73 -2.70 5.29
C SER A 53 0.32 -2.65 4.72
N ILE A 54 0.20 -2.54 3.40
CA ILE A 54 -1.07 -2.58 2.69
C ILE A 54 -1.09 -3.85 1.84
N GLN A 55 -2.07 -4.70 2.09
CA GLN A 55 -2.13 -6.02 1.49
C GLN A 55 -3.36 -6.16 0.62
N PHE A 56 -3.15 -6.56 -0.62
CA PHE A 56 -4.19 -6.79 -1.62
C PHE A 56 -4.19 -8.27 -1.97
N THR A 57 -5.32 -8.94 -1.81
CA THR A 57 -5.42 -10.38 -2.08
C THR A 57 -6.23 -10.63 -3.35
N PHE A 58 -5.71 -11.51 -4.20
CA PHE A 58 -6.30 -11.86 -5.49
C PHE A 58 -6.48 -13.37 -5.59
N SER A 59 -7.63 -13.79 -6.09
CA SER A 59 -7.91 -15.21 -6.30
C SER A 59 -7.12 -15.78 -7.49
N THR A 60 -6.88 -14.94 -8.52
CA THR A 60 -6.22 -15.36 -9.75
C THR A 60 -5.13 -14.37 -10.15
N LYS A 61 -4.19 -14.84 -10.96
CA LYS A 61 -3.15 -13.98 -11.54
C LYS A 61 -3.76 -12.92 -12.47
N GLU A 62 -4.84 -13.24 -13.15
CA GLU A 62 -5.52 -12.28 -14.04
C GLU A 62 -6.04 -11.07 -13.27
N GLN A 63 -6.64 -11.28 -12.11
CA GLN A 63 -7.10 -10.21 -11.25
C GLN A 63 -5.93 -9.34 -10.78
N PHE A 64 -4.82 -9.97 -10.41
CA PHE A 64 -3.60 -9.25 -10.04
C PHE A 64 -3.06 -8.41 -11.19
N ASP A 65 -3.01 -8.97 -12.40
CA ASP A 65 -2.51 -8.26 -13.58
C ASP A 65 -3.35 -7.01 -13.89
N ILE A 66 -4.68 -7.10 -13.74
CA ILE A 66 -5.60 -5.97 -13.90
C ILE A 66 -5.31 -4.89 -12.86
N PHE A 67 -5.14 -5.27 -11.60
CA PHE A 67 -4.79 -4.34 -10.52
C PHE A 67 -3.47 -3.63 -10.82
N LYS A 68 -2.46 -4.38 -11.23
CA LYS A 68 -1.13 -3.86 -11.58
C LYS A 68 -1.25 -2.80 -12.68
N GLN A 69 -2.02 -3.09 -13.70
CA GLN A 69 -2.20 -2.22 -14.86
C GLN A 69 -2.98 -0.95 -14.55
N LEU A 70 -4.05 -1.05 -13.75
CA LEU A 70 -5.01 0.05 -13.55
C LEU A 70 -4.79 0.85 -12.27
N HIS A 71 -4.24 0.25 -11.21
CA HIS A 71 -4.26 0.86 -9.89
C HIS A 71 -2.90 1.01 -9.22
N TYR A 72 -1.99 0.07 -9.45
CA TYR A 72 -0.73 0.00 -8.73
C TYR A 72 0.14 1.25 -8.97
N ASP A 73 0.44 1.54 -10.23
CA ASP A 73 1.31 2.68 -10.56
C ASP A 73 0.65 4.01 -10.22
N VAL A 74 -0.68 4.10 -10.36
CA VAL A 74 -1.45 5.29 -10.00
C VAL A 74 -1.33 5.55 -8.50
N LEU A 75 -1.51 4.52 -7.67
CA LEU A 75 -1.40 4.63 -6.23
C LEU A 75 -0.01 5.12 -5.81
N LEU A 76 1.04 4.52 -6.35
CA LEU A 76 2.41 4.88 -6.01
C LEU A 76 2.77 6.29 -6.50
N SER A 77 2.30 6.68 -7.68
CA SER A 77 2.51 8.02 -8.21
C SER A 77 1.84 9.08 -7.35
N LYS A 78 0.62 8.82 -6.89
CA LYS A 78 -0.09 9.72 -5.95
C LYS A 78 0.68 9.86 -4.65
N ALA A 79 1.18 8.75 -4.09
CA ALA A 79 1.95 8.76 -2.85
C ALA A 79 3.19 9.66 -2.98
N GLN A 80 3.95 9.50 -4.05
CA GLN A 80 5.15 10.30 -4.29
C GLN A 80 4.83 11.78 -4.47
N SER A 81 3.74 12.09 -5.17
CA SER A 81 3.31 13.45 -5.41
C SER A 81 2.84 14.16 -4.12
N ILE A 82 2.06 13.46 -3.29
CA ILE A 82 1.50 14.04 -2.06
C ILE A 82 2.57 14.24 -0.99
N PHE A 83 3.48 13.27 -0.83
CA PHE A 83 4.47 13.29 0.25
C PHE A 83 5.86 13.76 -0.18
N LEU A 84 5.99 14.21 -1.44
CA LEU A 84 7.16 14.94 -1.96
C LEU A 84 8.51 14.31 -1.61
N GLY A 85 8.64 13.00 -1.82
CA GLY A 85 9.89 12.28 -1.58
C GLY A 85 10.15 11.92 -0.12
N GLU A 86 9.26 12.26 0.81
CA GLU A 86 9.33 11.82 2.20
C GLU A 86 8.61 10.50 2.42
N ILE A 87 8.49 9.72 1.37
CA ILE A 87 7.88 8.39 1.39
C ILE A 87 8.73 7.44 0.57
N LEU A 88 8.97 6.27 1.12
CA LEU A 88 9.59 5.15 0.43
C LEU A 88 8.58 4.01 0.38
N HIS A 89 8.70 3.18 -0.65
CA HIS A 89 7.88 1.98 -0.73
C HIS A 89 8.69 0.83 -1.31
N PHE A 90 8.28 -0.36 -0.96
CA PHE A 90 8.71 -1.58 -1.63
C PHE A 90 7.57 -2.58 -1.58
N ASN A 91 7.55 -3.48 -2.55
CA ASN A 91 6.49 -4.46 -2.67
C ASN A 91 7.03 -5.87 -2.68
N THR A 92 6.20 -6.79 -2.21
CA THR A 92 6.48 -8.22 -2.22
C THR A 92 5.23 -8.93 -2.71
N LEU A 93 5.38 -9.72 -3.76
CA LEU A 93 4.29 -10.56 -4.25
C LEU A 93 4.45 -11.95 -3.66
N LEU A 94 3.41 -12.41 -2.98
CA LEU A 94 3.39 -13.69 -2.30
C LEU A 94 2.36 -14.59 -2.95
N GLN A 95 2.68 -15.87 -3.07
CA GLN A 95 1.75 -16.88 -3.55
C GLN A 95 1.51 -17.90 -2.45
N LYS A 96 0.24 -18.19 -2.20
CA LYS A 96 -0.12 -19.26 -1.27
C LYS A 96 0.25 -20.61 -1.89
N PHE A 97 0.96 -21.42 -1.14
CA PHE A 97 1.35 -22.74 -1.60
C PHE A 97 0.64 -23.85 -0.83
#